data_61a5a886c86761b0c3d0b558f289c74a
#
_entry.id   61a5a886c86761b0c3d0b558f289c74a
#
_cell.length_a   1.000
_cell.length_b   1.000
_cell.length_c   1.000
_cell.angle_alpha   90.00
_cell.angle_beta   90.00
_cell.angle_gamma   90.00
#
_symmetry.space_group_name_H-M   'P 1'
#
loop_
_entity.id
_entity.type
_entity.pdbx_description
1 polymer ?
#
loop_
_entity_poly.entity_id
_entity_poly.type
_entity_poly.pdbx_seq_one_letter_code
_entity_poly.pdbx_strand_id
1 'polypeptide(L)'
;VTDATTPSRHALSDIILASAQCLTAVHEGRSLSDVLAQTPPTLKGATQAVSFHVMRHLGQALEVKHMLVAKTPPVPLLDAVLQVSLCLLDTAMVAEQLTREGKPVRPDWPVYAVHTVVDQAVSAVAGHRRMQSFKALVNGVLRRFTREREAILTRARGNPEARWNHPNWWVRRLRQAYPDHWKAVLSAAQLPPPMTLRVNTRKRTVTQFLADLGAAGINAHAVQLEGIAQGADAAVVLEHPRPVQDIPGFAQGWWSVQDAAAQLAAPLLGVQSGMRVLDACAAPGGKTAHLLELADLDLVALDADASRLARVGQNLERLGLASSHVKLTAADASRLDTWWDGQPFDAILADVPCTASGVVRRHPDILWLRREADIARTAALQRKIVKALWKTLKPGGRFLYVTCSVFPQEGESQAQWILEQYPDAVRLDAPGQLLPLPVDGQAAAHDGFFFALFAKQAAVDNNNAS
;
A
#
# COMPACT_ATOMS: atom_id res chain seq x y z
N VAL A 1 4.14 27.38 18.58
CA VAL A 1 5.40 27.45 17.83
C VAL A 1 6.28 26.34 18.37
N THR A 2 6.16 25.15 17.82
CA THR A 2 7.03 24.01 18.13
C THR A 2 7.98 23.82 16.97
N ASP A 3 9.24 24.01 17.24
CA ASP A 3 10.39 23.84 16.41
C ASP A 3 10.47 22.39 15.90
N ALA A 4 9.95 22.13 14.72
CA ALA A 4 9.92 20.80 14.09
C ALA A 4 10.95 20.70 12.96
N THR A 5 12.21 21.02 13.27
CA THR A 5 13.32 20.68 12.39
C THR A 5 14.56 20.38 13.23
N THR A 6 14.65 19.15 13.70
CA THR A 6 15.98 18.62 14.01
C THR A 6 16.77 18.63 12.69
N PRO A 7 17.84 19.42 12.54
CA PRO A 7 18.60 19.45 11.29
C PRO A 7 19.12 18.04 11.01
N SER A 8 18.82 17.51 9.83
CA SER A 8 19.37 16.24 9.37
C SER A 8 20.91 16.35 9.48
N ARG A 9 21.53 15.38 10.15
CA ARG A 9 23.00 15.32 10.33
C ARG A 9 23.76 15.13 8.99
N HIS A 10 23.05 15.01 7.87
CA HIS A 10 23.56 14.74 6.53
C HIS A 10 23.25 15.88 5.57
N ALA A 11 24.16 16.14 4.64
CA ALA A 11 23.96 17.12 3.58
C ALA A 11 22.81 16.68 2.66
N LEU A 12 22.07 17.62 2.10
CA LEU A 12 21.00 17.32 1.15
C LEU A 12 21.55 16.59 -0.09
N SER A 13 22.81 16.80 -0.47
CA SER A 13 23.49 16.06 -1.54
C SER A 13 23.50 14.55 -1.31
N ASP A 14 23.70 14.09 -0.06
CA ASP A 14 23.71 12.68 0.30
C ASP A 14 22.28 12.10 0.22
N ILE A 15 21.28 12.86 0.65
CA ILE A 15 19.87 12.48 0.58
C ILE A 15 19.40 12.38 -0.88
N ILE A 16 19.79 13.36 -1.73
CA ILE A 16 19.50 13.34 -3.17
C ILE A 16 20.12 12.10 -3.82
N LEU A 17 21.37 11.80 -3.51
CA LEU A 17 22.08 10.65 -4.07
C LEU A 17 21.44 9.32 -3.63
N ALA A 18 21.15 9.17 -2.34
CA ALA A 18 20.48 7.98 -1.80
C ALA A 18 19.06 7.79 -2.39
N SER A 19 18.30 8.88 -2.52
CA SER A 19 16.97 8.83 -3.15
C SER A 19 17.06 8.51 -4.66
N ALA A 20 18.06 9.01 -5.36
CA ALA A 20 18.32 8.66 -6.75
C ALA A 20 18.74 7.18 -6.92
N GLN A 21 19.49 6.61 -5.97
CA GLN A 21 19.78 5.18 -5.95
C GLN A 21 18.51 4.34 -5.74
N CYS A 22 17.63 4.76 -4.83
CA CYS A 22 16.32 4.13 -4.67
C CYS A 22 15.49 4.18 -5.96
N LEU A 23 15.43 5.34 -6.61
CA LEU A 23 14.70 5.52 -7.86
C LEU A 23 15.28 4.67 -8.99
N THR A 24 16.61 4.62 -9.13
CA THR A 24 17.29 3.75 -10.10
C THR A 24 16.90 2.28 -9.88
N ALA A 25 16.92 1.82 -8.64
CA ALA A 25 16.55 0.45 -8.30
C ALA A 25 15.07 0.14 -8.62
N VAL A 26 14.16 1.10 -8.43
CA VAL A 26 12.75 0.95 -8.83
C VAL A 26 12.63 0.86 -10.36
N HIS A 27 13.36 1.67 -11.11
CA HIS A 27 13.39 1.57 -12.57
C HIS A 27 13.96 0.21 -13.06
N GLU A 28 14.81 -0.44 -12.27
CA GLU A 28 15.32 -1.79 -12.48
C GLU A 28 14.35 -2.90 -12.02
N GLY A 29 13.18 -2.55 -11.48
CA GLY A 29 12.14 -3.48 -11.06
C GLY A 29 12.17 -3.91 -9.59
N ARG A 30 12.99 -3.26 -8.74
CA ARG A 30 13.07 -3.55 -7.30
C ARG A 30 12.04 -2.73 -6.52
N SER A 31 11.46 -3.34 -5.47
CA SER A 31 10.55 -2.63 -4.57
C SER A 31 11.27 -1.51 -3.81
N LEU A 32 10.65 -0.33 -3.72
CA LEU A 32 11.17 0.79 -2.94
C LEU A 32 11.37 0.42 -1.46
N SER A 33 10.46 -0.36 -0.89
CA SER A 33 10.55 -0.79 0.50
C SER A 33 11.79 -1.64 0.77
N ASP A 34 12.13 -2.56 -0.15
CA ASP A 34 13.31 -3.43 -0.02
C ASP A 34 14.61 -2.64 -0.16
N VAL A 35 14.63 -1.65 -1.05
CA VAL A 35 15.80 -0.78 -1.24
C VAL A 35 16.00 0.14 -0.04
N LEU A 36 14.92 0.74 0.49
CA LEU A 36 14.99 1.57 1.70
C LEU A 36 15.42 0.78 2.94
N ALA A 37 15.10 -0.51 3.01
CA ALA A 37 15.58 -1.36 4.11
C ALA A 37 17.12 -1.48 4.15
N GLN A 38 17.78 -1.32 3.00
CA GLN A 38 19.25 -1.36 2.85
C GLN A 38 19.91 0.00 3.04
N THR A 39 19.13 1.09 3.15
CA THR A 39 19.65 2.45 3.37
C THR A 39 20.23 2.57 4.79
N PRO A 40 21.40 3.21 4.97
CA PRO A 40 21.97 3.44 6.30
C PRO A 40 20.97 4.06 7.27
N PRO A 41 20.87 3.59 8.52
CA PRO A 41 19.88 4.07 9.49
C PRO A 41 19.84 5.58 9.65
N THR A 42 20.99 6.24 9.58
CA THR A 42 21.15 7.70 9.73
C THR A 42 20.56 8.50 8.57
N LEU A 43 20.50 7.93 7.36
CA LEU A 43 19.95 8.55 6.16
C LEU A 43 18.51 8.10 5.88
N LYS A 44 18.08 6.98 6.47
CA LYS A 44 16.86 6.26 6.09
C LYS A 44 15.62 7.14 6.15
N GLY A 45 15.40 7.88 7.22
CA GLY A 45 14.19 8.70 7.40
C GLY A 45 14.07 9.78 6.32
N ALA A 46 15.12 10.54 6.08
CA ALA A 46 15.14 11.60 5.06
C ALA A 46 15.06 11.02 3.63
N THR A 47 15.79 9.95 3.35
CA THR A 47 15.73 9.26 2.04
C THR A 47 14.33 8.72 1.79
N GLN A 48 13.69 8.14 2.80
CA GLN A 48 12.30 7.65 2.70
C GLN A 48 11.34 8.79 2.36
N ALA A 49 11.40 9.90 3.09
CA ALA A 49 10.52 11.05 2.86
C ALA A 49 10.67 11.59 1.44
N VAL A 50 11.91 11.82 0.99
CA VAL A 50 12.21 12.31 -0.37
C VAL A 50 11.78 11.28 -1.42
N SER A 51 12.10 10.00 -1.26
CA SER A 51 11.78 8.96 -2.24
C SER A 51 10.27 8.79 -2.41
N PHE A 52 9.49 8.77 -1.33
CA PHE A 52 8.02 8.70 -1.40
C PHE A 52 7.42 9.94 -2.06
N HIS A 53 7.96 11.12 -1.75
CA HIS A 53 7.54 12.37 -2.39
C HIS A 53 7.83 12.34 -3.90
N VAL A 54 9.03 11.94 -4.31
CA VAL A 54 9.42 11.80 -5.71
C VAL A 54 8.51 10.81 -6.45
N MET A 55 8.23 9.63 -5.87
CA MET A 55 7.35 8.65 -6.49
C MET A 55 5.93 9.20 -6.73
N ARG A 56 5.41 10.06 -5.84
CA ARG A 56 4.10 10.70 -6.01
C ARG A 56 4.08 11.81 -7.05
N HIS A 57 5.25 12.24 -7.56
CA HIS A 57 5.39 13.30 -8.57
C HIS A 57 6.24 12.85 -9.78
N LEU A 58 6.55 11.55 -9.86
CA LEU A 58 7.53 11.02 -10.81
C LEU A 58 7.09 11.22 -12.27
N GLY A 59 5.81 11.08 -12.58
CA GLY A 59 5.29 11.29 -13.95
C GLY A 59 5.56 12.71 -14.44
N GLN A 60 5.35 13.72 -13.59
CA GLN A 60 5.69 15.11 -13.92
C GLN A 60 7.20 15.30 -14.05
N ALA A 61 8.00 14.75 -13.13
CA ALA A 61 9.46 14.88 -13.16
C ALA A 61 10.07 14.23 -14.42
N LEU A 62 9.54 13.09 -14.86
CA LEU A 62 9.93 12.41 -16.09
C LEU A 62 9.67 13.27 -17.32
N GLU A 63 8.46 13.82 -17.45
CA GLU A 63 8.10 14.66 -18.60
C GLU A 63 8.88 15.96 -18.61
N VAL A 64 9.02 16.64 -17.48
CA VAL A 64 9.84 17.86 -17.35
C VAL A 64 11.30 17.58 -17.73
N LYS A 65 11.86 16.48 -17.25
CA LYS A 65 13.22 16.07 -17.63
C LYS A 65 13.32 15.83 -19.14
N HIS A 66 12.36 15.15 -19.74
CA HIS A 66 12.33 14.89 -21.19
C HIS A 66 12.33 16.18 -22.01
N MET A 67 11.59 17.21 -21.55
CA MET A 67 11.58 18.52 -22.21
C MET A 67 12.89 19.31 -22.07
N LEU A 68 13.61 19.12 -20.95
CA LEU A 68 14.81 19.89 -20.62
C LEU A 68 16.10 19.24 -21.09
N VAL A 69 16.11 17.91 -21.27
CA VAL A 69 17.29 17.12 -21.59
C VAL A 69 17.08 16.39 -22.91
N ALA A 70 17.73 16.86 -23.97
CA ALA A 70 17.55 16.35 -25.33
C ALA A 70 17.96 14.88 -25.52
N LYS A 71 18.94 14.41 -24.75
CA LYS A 71 19.44 13.03 -24.78
C LYS A 71 19.47 12.45 -23.37
N THR A 72 18.93 11.24 -23.21
CA THR A 72 18.99 10.52 -21.92
C THR A 72 20.44 10.44 -21.44
N PRO A 73 20.71 10.82 -20.18
CA PRO A 73 22.04 10.71 -19.60
C PRO A 73 22.57 9.28 -19.67
N PRO A 74 23.89 9.10 -19.97
CA PRO A 74 24.46 7.76 -20.14
C PRO A 74 24.59 6.96 -18.84
N VAL A 75 24.44 7.65 -17.68
CA VAL A 75 24.51 7.04 -16.35
C VAL A 75 23.12 7.05 -15.75
N PRO A 76 22.48 5.87 -15.51
CA PRO A 76 21.13 5.80 -14.95
C PRO A 76 20.97 6.57 -13.62
N LEU A 77 21.98 6.54 -12.77
CA LEU A 77 21.99 7.28 -11.52
C LEU A 77 21.93 8.81 -11.74
N LEU A 78 22.60 9.34 -12.78
CA LEU A 78 22.54 10.76 -13.13
C LEU A 78 21.12 11.14 -13.60
N ASP A 79 20.50 10.28 -14.37
CA ASP A 79 19.11 10.47 -14.81
C ASP A 79 18.15 10.54 -13.62
N ALA A 80 18.33 9.65 -12.64
CA ALA A 80 17.57 9.65 -11.40
C ALA A 80 17.86 10.89 -10.52
N VAL A 81 19.11 11.35 -10.43
CA VAL A 81 19.46 12.61 -9.73
C VAL A 81 18.71 13.81 -10.32
N LEU A 82 18.60 13.88 -11.64
CA LEU A 82 17.84 14.96 -12.30
C LEU A 82 16.35 14.88 -11.94
N GLN A 83 15.73 13.68 -11.95
CA GLN A 83 14.34 13.49 -11.60
C GLN A 83 14.05 13.86 -10.14
N VAL A 84 14.88 13.40 -9.20
CA VAL A 84 14.78 13.76 -7.77
C VAL A 84 14.92 15.27 -7.58
N SER A 85 15.93 15.87 -8.21
CA SER A 85 16.22 17.30 -8.06
C SER A 85 15.13 18.18 -8.67
N LEU A 86 14.58 17.84 -9.83
CA LEU A 86 13.46 18.56 -10.44
C LEU A 86 12.19 18.49 -9.57
N CYS A 87 11.92 17.34 -8.97
CA CYS A 87 10.80 17.19 -8.07
C CYS A 87 10.96 18.05 -6.80
N LEU A 88 12.14 18.01 -6.15
CA LEU A 88 12.42 18.82 -4.98
C LEU A 88 12.40 20.32 -5.30
N LEU A 89 12.90 20.71 -6.47
CA LEU A 89 12.94 22.09 -6.90
C LEU A 89 11.53 22.65 -7.18
N ASP A 90 10.65 21.85 -7.81
CA ASP A 90 9.24 22.21 -7.99
C ASP A 90 8.56 22.41 -6.64
N THR A 91 8.74 21.47 -5.71
CA THR A 91 8.21 21.56 -4.34
C THR A 91 8.71 22.80 -3.60
N ALA A 92 10.01 23.12 -3.70
CA ALA A 92 10.59 24.31 -3.09
C ALA A 92 9.93 25.60 -3.62
N MET A 93 9.77 25.70 -4.93
CA MET A 93 9.15 26.88 -5.56
C MET A 93 7.67 27.04 -5.19
N VAL A 94 6.92 25.92 -5.12
CA VAL A 94 5.51 25.94 -4.65
C VAL A 94 5.44 26.35 -3.19
N ALA A 95 6.31 25.83 -2.33
CA ALA A 95 6.34 26.18 -0.91
C ALA A 95 6.67 27.66 -0.69
N GLU A 96 7.64 28.22 -1.44
CA GLU A 96 7.94 29.66 -1.40
C GLU A 96 6.76 30.51 -1.87
N GLN A 97 6.03 30.06 -2.90
CA GLN A 97 4.81 30.74 -3.37
C GLN A 97 3.71 30.73 -2.31
N LEU A 98 3.38 29.55 -1.74
CA LEU A 98 2.38 29.41 -0.68
C LEU A 98 2.69 30.31 0.52
N THR A 99 3.96 30.30 0.95
CA THR A 99 4.44 31.15 2.07
C THR A 99 4.24 32.64 1.77
N ARG A 100 4.55 33.10 0.55
CA ARG A 100 4.30 34.50 0.12
C ARG A 100 2.81 34.86 0.08
N GLU A 101 1.96 33.87 -0.23
CA GLU A 101 0.51 34.04 -0.24
C GLU A 101 -0.13 33.88 1.16
N GLY A 102 0.66 33.64 2.21
CA GLY A 102 0.16 33.39 3.58
C GLY A 102 -0.61 32.08 3.72
N LYS A 103 -0.42 31.13 2.79
CA LYS A 103 -1.05 29.81 2.79
C LYS A 103 -0.17 28.78 3.47
N PRO A 104 -0.78 27.78 4.17
CA PRO A 104 0.01 26.74 4.81
C PRO A 104 0.70 25.84 3.78
N VAL A 105 1.96 25.53 4.05
CA VAL A 105 2.71 24.50 3.32
C VAL A 105 2.39 23.14 3.96
N ARG A 106 2.26 22.11 3.16
CA ARG A 106 1.96 20.76 3.63
C ARG A 106 3.11 20.23 4.53
N PRO A 107 2.81 19.74 5.73
CA PRO A 107 3.84 19.30 6.69
C PRO A 107 4.57 18.01 6.24
N ASP A 108 3.98 17.24 5.32
CA ASP A 108 4.56 16.01 4.78
C ASP A 108 5.52 16.25 3.59
N TRP A 109 5.68 17.50 3.14
CA TRP A 109 6.58 17.81 2.04
C TRP A 109 8.03 17.98 2.49
N PRO A 110 9.01 17.39 1.77
CA PRO A 110 10.42 17.64 1.99
C PRO A 110 10.82 19.00 1.38
N VAL A 111 10.58 20.07 2.11
CA VAL A 111 10.82 21.45 1.63
C VAL A 111 12.23 21.90 1.97
N TYR A 112 12.93 22.40 0.96
CA TYR A 112 14.25 23.02 1.04
C TYR A 112 14.21 24.37 0.29
N ALA A 113 15.16 25.28 0.57
CA ALA A 113 15.26 26.51 -0.20
C ALA A 113 15.66 26.21 -1.66
N VAL A 114 15.11 26.97 -2.61
CA VAL A 114 15.35 26.77 -4.05
C VAL A 114 16.85 26.74 -4.39
N HIS A 115 17.63 27.70 -3.86
CA HIS A 115 19.07 27.75 -4.10
C HIS A 115 19.81 26.52 -3.50
N THR A 116 19.35 26.03 -2.34
CA THR A 116 19.92 24.85 -1.68
C THR A 116 19.71 23.60 -2.53
N VAL A 117 18.52 23.40 -3.11
CA VAL A 117 18.27 22.25 -3.99
C VAL A 117 19.22 22.25 -5.18
N VAL A 118 19.40 23.39 -5.85
CA VAL A 118 20.29 23.50 -7.01
C VAL A 118 21.74 23.23 -6.62
N ASP A 119 22.24 23.86 -5.56
CA ASP A 119 23.62 23.70 -5.09
C ASP A 119 23.92 22.25 -4.68
N GLN A 120 23.03 21.65 -3.89
CA GLN A 120 23.24 20.30 -3.36
C GLN A 120 23.06 19.21 -4.44
N ALA A 121 22.22 19.44 -5.46
CA ALA A 121 22.15 18.56 -6.62
C ALA A 121 23.44 18.58 -7.44
N VAL A 122 24.04 19.76 -7.64
CA VAL A 122 25.34 19.90 -8.31
C VAL A 122 26.42 19.24 -7.48
N SER A 123 26.42 19.43 -6.16
CA SER A 123 27.36 18.81 -5.22
C SER A 123 27.29 17.29 -5.23
N ALA A 124 26.06 16.71 -5.24
CA ALA A 124 25.85 15.26 -5.34
C ALA A 124 26.49 14.67 -6.62
N VAL A 125 26.39 15.37 -7.74
CA VAL A 125 27.00 14.96 -9.01
C VAL A 125 28.49 15.16 -9.01
N ALA A 126 29.01 16.29 -8.49
CA ALA A 126 30.42 16.62 -8.42
C ALA A 126 31.19 15.62 -7.54
N GLY A 127 30.63 15.17 -6.43
CA GLY A 127 31.19 14.17 -5.52
C GLY A 127 31.23 12.75 -6.06
N HIS A 128 30.53 12.44 -7.16
CA HIS A 128 30.40 11.08 -7.66
C HIS A 128 31.29 10.84 -8.91
N ARG A 129 32.26 9.90 -8.80
CA ARG A 129 33.29 9.65 -9.82
C ARG A 129 32.78 9.54 -11.27
N ARG A 130 31.62 8.88 -11.49
CA ARG A 130 31.05 8.66 -12.84
C ARG A 130 30.22 9.83 -13.33
N MET A 131 29.88 10.80 -12.48
CA MET A 131 28.91 11.86 -12.81
C MET A 131 29.56 13.27 -12.78
N GLN A 132 30.76 13.43 -12.21
CA GLN A 132 31.39 14.73 -11.98
C GLN A 132 31.53 15.62 -13.24
N SER A 133 31.70 15.02 -14.44
CA SER A 133 31.72 15.73 -15.71
C SER A 133 30.39 16.35 -16.13
N PHE A 134 29.25 15.93 -15.51
CA PHE A 134 27.91 16.38 -15.83
C PHE A 134 27.39 17.50 -14.89
N LYS A 135 28.20 18.01 -13.97
CA LYS A 135 27.82 19.10 -13.06
C LYS A 135 27.25 20.33 -13.78
N ALA A 136 27.83 20.71 -14.92
CA ALA A 136 27.36 21.83 -15.72
C ALA A 136 25.98 21.57 -16.35
N LEU A 137 25.75 20.34 -16.81
CA LEU A 137 24.43 19.92 -17.32
C LEU A 137 23.35 20.02 -16.23
N VAL A 138 23.59 19.44 -15.04
CA VAL A 138 22.63 19.48 -13.93
C VAL A 138 22.33 20.92 -13.52
N ASN A 139 23.33 21.76 -13.33
CA ASN A 139 23.15 23.17 -13.01
C ASN A 139 22.32 23.90 -14.10
N GLY A 140 22.65 23.66 -15.37
CA GLY A 140 21.94 24.29 -16.52
C GLY A 140 20.48 23.89 -16.57
N VAL A 141 20.17 22.59 -16.41
CA VAL A 141 18.81 22.04 -16.40
C VAL A 141 17.98 22.63 -15.25
N LEU A 142 18.50 22.63 -14.03
CA LEU A 142 17.78 23.12 -12.86
C LEU A 142 17.56 24.64 -12.93
N ARG A 143 18.55 25.42 -13.34
CA ARG A 143 18.41 26.87 -13.54
C ARG A 143 17.40 27.21 -14.66
N ARG A 144 17.38 26.43 -15.75
CA ARG A 144 16.39 26.61 -16.80
C ARG A 144 14.98 26.31 -16.28
N PHE A 145 14.80 25.21 -15.54
CA PHE A 145 13.51 24.91 -14.91
C PHE A 145 13.07 26.04 -13.98
N THR A 146 13.93 26.58 -13.14
CA THR A 146 13.59 27.70 -12.24
C THR A 146 13.06 28.92 -13.00
N ARG A 147 13.66 29.25 -14.17
CA ARG A 147 13.24 30.42 -14.96
C ARG A 147 11.96 30.18 -15.77
N GLU A 148 11.76 28.99 -16.29
CA GLU A 148 10.71 28.66 -17.27
C GLU A 148 9.62 27.76 -16.69
N ARG A 149 9.56 27.60 -15.35
CA ARG A 149 8.75 26.60 -14.63
C ARG A 149 7.29 26.55 -15.11
N GLU A 150 6.59 27.69 -15.13
CA GLU A 150 5.15 27.70 -15.45
C GLU A 150 4.89 27.26 -16.90
N ALA A 151 5.70 27.71 -17.84
CA ALA A 151 5.57 27.31 -19.24
C ALA A 151 5.87 25.81 -19.43
N ILE A 152 6.90 25.29 -18.74
CA ILE A 152 7.28 23.87 -18.80
C ILE A 152 6.18 23.01 -18.20
N LEU A 153 5.66 23.36 -17.02
CA LEU A 153 4.61 22.59 -16.34
C LEU A 153 3.28 22.62 -17.10
N THR A 154 2.92 23.76 -17.68
CA THR A 154 1.72 23.86 -18.52
C THR A 154 1.79 22.88 -19.70
N ARG A 155 2.94 22.80 -20.36
CA ARG A 155 3.17 21.82 -21.45
C ARG A 155 3.19 20.39 -20.94
N ALA A 156 3.89 20.12 -19.82
CA ALA A 156 3.99 18.79 -19.24
C ALA A 156 2.62 18.21 -18.87
N ARG A 157 1.71 19.02 -18.34
CA ARG A 157 0.32 18.63 -18.02
C ARG A 157 -0.53 18.21 -19.23
N GLY A 158 -0.08 18.47 -20.45
CA GLY A 158 -0.65 17.90 -21.67
C GLY A 158 -0.48 16.38 -21.76
N ASN A 159 0.56 15.81 -21.13
CA ASN A 159 0.76 14.39 -21.03
C ASN A 159 -0.06 13.85 -19.83
N PRO A 160 -1.00 12.88 -20.04
CA PRO A 160 -1.79 12.30 -18.97
C PRO A 160 -0.93 11.65 -17.87
N GLU A 161 0.22 11.05 -18.22
CA GLU A 161 1.14 10.44 -17.27
C GLU A 161 1.75 11.48 -16.31
N ALA A 162 2.14 12.64 -16.84
CA ALA A 162 2.61 13.76 -16.03
C ALA A 162 1.49 14.41 -15.20
N ARG A 163 0.29 14.51 -15.78
CA ARG A 163 -0.86 15.13 -15.12
C ARG A 163 -1.37 14.33 -13.93
N TRP A 164 -1.47 13.02 -14.09
CA TRP A 164 -2.08 12.11 -13.12
C TRP A 164 -1.08 11.31 -12.31
N ASN A 165 0.21 11.41 -12.62
CA ASN A 165 1.28 10.61 -12.01
C ASN A 165 1.03 9.08 -12.09
N HIS A 166 0.42 8.64 -13.19
CA HIS A 166 0.12 7.23 -13.45
C HIS A 166 0.49 6.87 -14.89
N PRO A 167 1.00 5.66 -15.14
CA PRO A 167 1.22 5.17 -16.51
C PRO A 167 -0.04 5.30 -17.37
N ASN A 168 0.10 5.63 -18.64
CA ASN A 168 -1.03 5.86 -19.55
C ASN A 168 -2.00 4.68 -19.65
N TRP A 169 -1.48 3.44 -19.59
CA TRP A 169 -2.32 2.24 -19.58
C TRP A 169 -3.22 2.17 -18.34
N TRP A 170 -2.70 2.61 -17.18
CA TRP A 170 -3.43 2.62 -15.91
C TRP A 170 -4.58 3.64 -15.93
N VAL A 171 -4.29 4.86 -16.38
CA VAL A 171 -5.31 5.90 -16.56
C VAL A 171 -6.43 5.41 -17.47
N ARG A 172 -6.09 4.79 -18.62
CA ARG A 172 -7.06 4.21 -19.56
C ARG A 172 -7.93 3.14 -18.90
N ARG A 173 -7.33 2.21 -18.14
CA ARG A 173 -8.03 1.13 -17.45
C ARG A 173 -9.01 1.64 -16.40
N LEU A 174 -8.58 2.58 -15.55
CA LEU A 174 -9.46 3.17 -14.54
C LEU A 174 -10.59 3.99 -15.16
N ARG A 175 -10.30 4.76 -16.22
CA ARG A 175 -11.33 5.52 -16.94
C ARG A 175 -12.40 4.60 -17.55
N GLN A 176 -12.00 3.44 -18.05
CA GLN A 176 -12.93 2.46 -18.60
C GLN A 176 -13.76 1.76 -17.50
N ALA A 177 -13.12 1.42 -16.39
CA ALA A 177 -13.77 0.70 -15.28
C ALA A 177 -14.69 1.59 -14.44
N TYR A 178 -14.30 2.86 -14.24
CA TYR A 178 -14.97 3.79 -13.33
C TYR A 178 -15.14 5.18 -13.98
N PRO A 179 -16.01 5.34 -14.99
CA PRO A 179 -16.15 6.59 -15.76
C PRO A 179 -16.37 7.82 -14.88
N ASP A 180 -17.13 7.69 -13.79
CA ASP A 180 -17.50 8.78 -12.89
C ASP A 180 -16.46 9.04 -11.79
N HIS A 181 -15.64 8.02 -11.41
CA HIS A 181 -14.77 8.06 -10.23
C HIS A 181 -13.27 8.05 -10.54
N TRP A 182 -12.85 7.73 -11.78
CA TRP A 182 -11.44 7.54 -12.10
C TRP A 182 -10.53 8.69 -11.71
N LYS A 183 -10.99 9.95 -11.87
CA LYS A 183 -10.22 11.15 -11.49
C LYS A 183 -9.99 11.21 -9.97
N ALA A 184 -11.02 10.92 -9.19
CA ALA A 184 -10.93 10.92 -7.74
C ALA A 184 -9.98 9.80 -7.25
N VAL A 185 -10.05 8.60 -7.84
CA VAL A 185 -9.15 7.48 -7.54
C VAL A 185 -7.70 7.84 -7.84
N LEU A 186 -7.41 8.41 -9.04
CA LEU A 186 -6.05 8.84 -9.40
C LEU A 186 -5.53 9.96 -8.48
N SER A 187 -6.39 10.91 -8.09
CA SER A 187 -6.02 11.98 -7.18
C SER A 187 -5.73 11.48 -5.77
N ALA A 188 -6.52 10.53 -5.27
CA ALA A 188 -6.31 9.93 -3.95
C ALA A 188 -4.95 9.20 -3.86
N ALA A 189 -4.49 8.59 -4.95
CA ALA A 189 -3.20 7.91 -5.02
C ALA A 189 -1.98 8.84 -4.83
N GLN A 190 -2.15 10.16 -5.07
CA GLN A 190 -1.10 11.17 -4.92
C GLN A 190 -1.01 11.73 -3.49
N LEU A 191 -1.97 11.39 -2.64
CA LEU A 191 -2.01 11.82 -1.24
C LEU A 191 -1.35 10.78 -0.34
N PRO A 192 -0.71 11.19 0.77
CA PRO A 192 -0.27 10.23 1.78
C PRO A 192 -1.49 9.53 2.41
N PRO A 193 -1.38 8.23 2.71
CA PRO A 193 -2.45 7.50 3.37
C PRO A 193 -2.60 7.94 4.83
N PRO A 194 -3.79 7.85 5.40
CA PRO A 194 -3.95 8.00 6.83
C PRO A 194 -3.21 6.88 7.58
N MET A 195 -2.71 7.18 8.77
CA MET A 195 -2.21 6.15 9.68
C MET A 195 -3.39 5.57 10.45
N THR A 196 -3.78 4.36 10.07
CA THR A 196 -4.92 3.66 10.63
C THR A 196 -4.45 2.50 11.50
N LEU A 197 -5.01 2.39 12.68
CA LEU A 197 -4.71 1.37 13.68
C LEU A 197 -5.93 0.47 13.87
N ARG A 198 -5.70 -0.84 13.95
CA ARG A 198 -6.67 -1.81 14.44
C ARG A 198 -6.44 -2.05 15.91
N VAL A 199 -7.45 -1.85 16.72
CA VAL A 199 -7.40 -2.12 18.16
C VAL A 199 -7.58 -3.62 18.41
N ASN A 200 -6.70 -4.22 19.21
CA ASN A 200 -6.85 -5.60 19.68
C ASN A 200 -7.92 -5.64 20.80
N THR A 201 -9.13 -6.00 20.43
CA THR A 201 -10.30 -5.97 21.33
C THR A 201 -10.20 -6.98 22.47
N ARG A 202 -9.31 -7.97 22.40
CA ARG A 202 -8.98 -8.86 23.54
C ARG A 202 -8.20 -8.13 24.67
N LYS A 203 -7.61 -6.98 24.37
CA LYS A 203 -6.74 -6.23 25.31
C LYS A 203 -7.26 -4.84 25.64
N ARG A 204 -7.91 -4.17 24.70
CA ARG A 204 -8.44 -2.79 24.84
C ARG A 204 -9.73 -2.63 24.06
N THR A 205 -10.65 -1.84 24.58
CA THR A 205 -11.76 -1.32 23.76
C THR A 205 -11.26 -0.10 22.96
N VAL A 206 -11.95 0.24 21.88
CA VAL A 206 -11.65 1.44 21.08
C VAL A 206 -11.72 2.69 21.95
N THR A 207 -12.72 2.80 22.83
CA THR A 207 -12.89 3.93 23.77
C THR A 207 -11.70 4.05 24.73
N GLN A 208 -11.26 2.94 25.32
CA GLN A 208 -10.08 2.94 26.19
C GLN A 208 -8.82 3.37 25.43
N PHE A 209 -8.63 2.85 24.23
CA PHE A 209 -7.45 3.17 23.43
C PHE A 209 -7.44 4.64 22.98
N LEU A 210 -8.59 5.22 22.62
CA LEU A 210 -8.71 6.66 22.33
C LEU A 210 -8.38 7.51 23.54
N ALA A 211 -8.79 7.09 24.75
CA ALA A 211 -8.43 7.77 25.99
C ALA A 211 -6.92 7.67 26.27
N ASP A 212 -6.30 6.49 26.08
CA ASP A 212 -4.84 6.30 26.22
C ASP A 212 -4.05 7.20 25.24
N LEU A 213 -4.53 7.32 23.98
CA LEU A 213 -3.95 8.22 22.97
C LEU A 213 -4.09 9.69 23.40
N GLY A 214 -5.28 10.11 23.86
CA GLY A 214 -5.53 11.46 24.34
C GLY A 214 -4.64 11.84 25.53
N ALA A 215 -4.45 10.92 26.49
CA ALA A 215 -3.55 11.10 27.62
C ALA A 215 -2.07 11.26 27.19
N ALA A 216 -1.70 10.66 26.05
CA ALA A 216 -0.37 10.81 25.43
C ALA A 216 -0.26 12.04 24.49
N GLY A 217 -1.29 12.87 24.39
CA GLY A 217 -1.32 14.05 23.50
C GLY A 217 -1.41 13.67 22.01
N ILE A 218 -2.02 12.54 21.70
CA ILE A 218 -2.18 12.03 20.34
C ILE A 218 -3.65 12.16 19.92
N ASN A 219 -3.93 13.05 18.97
CA ASN A 219 -5.26 13.19 18.40
C ASN A 219 -5.58 12.05 17.46
N ALA A 220 -6.73 11.40 17.68
CA ALA A 220 -7.23 10.30 16.90
C ALA A 220 -8.76 10.22 16.97
N HIS A 221 -9.37 9.55 16.00
CA HIS A 221 -10.82 9.30 15.97
C HIS A 221 -11.12 7.90 15.47
N ALA A 222 -12.26 7.35 15.88
CA ALA A 222 -12.74 6.09 15.37
C ALA A 222 -13.37 6.27 13.99
N VAL A 223 -13.18 5.27 13.10
CA VAL A 223 -13.75 5.23 11.76
C VAL A 223 -14.65 4.01 11.65
N GLN A 224 -15.90 4.25 11.27
CA GLN A 224 -16.81 3.19 10.83
C GLN A 224 -16.87 3.22 9.31
N LEU A 225 -16.75 2.07 8.67
CA LEU A 225 -17.02 1.93 7.25
C LEU A 225 -18.49 1.56 7.08
N GLU A 226 -19.23 2.41 6.35
CA GLU A 226 -20.67 2.19 6.10
C GLU A 226 -20.92 0.86 5.35
N GLY A 227 -22.05 0.23 5.66
CA GLY A 227 -22.50 -1.00 5.00
C GLY A 227 -21.90 -2.29 5.56
N ILE A 228 -21.23 -2.26 6.71
CA ILE A 228 -20.66 -3.44 7.34
C ILE A 228 -21.34 -3.73 8.66
N ALA A 229 -21.73 -5.01 8.84
CA ALA A 229 -22.33 -5.49 10.08
C ALA A 229 -21.48 -5.11 11.29
N GLN A 230 -22.15 -4.80 12.41
CA GLN A 230 -21.55 -4.45 13.70
C GLN A 230 -20.35 -5.33 14.03
N GLY A 231 -19.19 -4.73 14.29
CA GLY A 231 -17.93 -5.41 14.60
C GLY A 231 -16.69 -4.75 13.99
N ALA A 232 -16.86 -3.76 13.10
CA ALA A 232 -15.76 -2.96 12.54
C ALA A 232 -15.36 -1.77 13.45
N ASP A 233 -15.80 -1.73 14.68
CA ASP A 233 -15.58 -0.64 15.64
C ASP A 233 -14.13 -0.47 16.08
N ALA A 234 -13.22 -1.18 15.41
CA ALA A 234 -11.83 -1.27 15.85
C ALA A 234 -10.87 -0.35 15.08
N ALA A 235 -11.30 0.35 14.02
CA ALA A 235 -10.43 1.22 13.25
C ALA A 235 -10.27 2.60 13.92
N VAL A 236 -9.03 2.96 14.22
CA VAL A 236 -8.66 4.28 14.78
C VAL A 236 -7.71 4.97 13.81
N VAL A 237 -8.05 6.19 13.38
CA VAL A 237 -7.21 7.01 12.50
C VAL A 237 -6.53 8.09 13.31
N LEU A 238 -5.20 8.18 13.16
CA LEU A 238 -4.42 9.26 13.75
C LEU A 238 -4.51 10.51 12.88
N GLU A 239 -4.68 11.68 13.49
CA GLU A 239 -4.65 12.97 12.79
C GLU A 239 -3.28 13.21 12.13
N HIS A 240 -2.21 12.82 12.82
CA HIS A 240 -0.84 12.90 12.30
C HIS A 240 -0.13 11.55 12.44
N PRO A 241 0.47 11.02 11.35
CA PRO A 241 1.29 9.81 11.41
C PRO A 241 2.47 9.97 12.36
N ARG A 242 2.82 8.89 13.09
CA ARG A 242 3.93 8.85 14.06
C ARG A 242 4.71 7.54 13.92
N PRO A 243 5.96 7.50 14.36
CA PRO A 243 6.66 6.23 14.56
C PRO A 243 5.89 5.34 15.54
N VAL A 244 5.81 4.04 15.26
CA VAL A 244 5.00 3.10 16.07
C VAL A 244 5.46 3.02 17.53
N GLN A 245 6.75 3.24 17.79
CA GLN A 245 7.31 3.26 19.14
C GLN A 245 6.85 4.46 19.99
N ASP A 246 6.36 5.53 19.34
CA ASP A 246 5.88 6.74 20.03
C ASP A 246 4.38 6.66 20.36
N ILE A 247 3.73 5.54 19.99
CA ILE A 247 2.32 5.31 20.23
C ILE A 247 2.16 4.29 21.37
N PRO A 248 1.42 4.62 22.46
CA PRO A 248 1.26 3.72 23.61
C PRO A 248 0.71 2.36 23.21
N GLY A 249 1.19 1.32 23.87
CA GLY A 249 0.63 -0.03 23.77
C GLY A 249 1.10 -0.87 22.60
N PHE A 250 2.06 -0.43 21.78
CA PHE A 250 2.57 -1.24 20.68
C PHE A 250 3.26 -2.53 21.16
N ALA A 251 4.21 -2.40 22.07
CA ALA A 251 4.92 -3.56 22.63
C ALA A 251 3.98 -4.49 23.42
N GLN A 252 2.94 -3.93 24.06
CA GLN A 252 1.91 -4.68 24.78
C GLN A 252 0.90 -5.36 23.85
N GLY A 253 0.96 -5.09 22.54
CA GLY A 253 0.07 -5.68 21.54
C GLY A 253 -1.38 -5.19 21.65
N TRP A 254 -1.60 -3.91 22.05
CA TRP A 254 -2.93 -3.33 22.12
C TRP A 254 -3.52 -2.99 20.76
N TRP A 255 -2.66 -2.87 19.75
CA TRP A 255 -3.06 -2.48 18.40
C TRP A 255 -2.04 -2.94 17.34
N SER A 256 -2.47 -2.86 16.09
CA SER A 256 -1.65 -3.08 14.90
C SER A 256 -1.92 -2.00 13.85
N VAL A 257 -0.90 -1.67 13.03
CA VAL A 257 -1.13 -0.82 11.85
C VAL A 257 -1.85 -1.65 10.80
N GLN A 258 -3.04 -1.23 10.42
CA GLN A 258 -3.81 -1.87 9.35
C GLN A 258 -4.79 -0.87 8.72
N ASP A 259 -4.88 -0.87 7.39
CA ASP A 259 -5.86 -0.07 6.66
C ASP A 259 -7.29 -0.41 7.08
N ALA A 260 -8.19 0.59 7.12
CA ALA A 260 -9.56 0.37 7.59
C ALA A 260 -10.31 -0.66 6.73
N ALA A 261 -10.17 -0.65 5.39
CA ALA A 261 -10.78 -1.67 4.55
C ALA A 261 -10.20 -3.06 4.82
N ALA A 262 -8.88 -3.18 5.04
CA ALA A 262 -8.28 -4.47 5.36
C ALA A 262 -8.80 -5.09 6.67
N GLN A 263 -9.31 -4.26 7.60
CA GLN A 263 -9.92 -4.71 8.86
C GLN A 263 -11.27 -5.42 8.67
N LEU A 264 -11.91 -5.29 7.50
CA LEU A 264 -13.18 -5.92 7.20
C LEU A 264 -13.09 -7.43 6.97
N ALA A 265 -11.92 -7.93 6.58
CA ALA A 265 -11.76 -9.31 6.15
C ALA A 265 -12.14 -10.33 7.24
N ALA A 266 -11.68 -10.14 8.48
CA ALA A 266 -11.93 -11.09 9.55
C ALA A 266 -13.40 -11.09 10.03
N PRO A 267 -14.06 -9.93 10.27
CA PRO A 267 -15.48 -9.90 10.56
C PRO A 267 -16.37 -10.48 9.46
N LEU A 268 -16.08 -10.18 8.18
CA LEU A 268 -16.84 -10.72 7.03
C LEU A 268 -16.76 -12.25 6.94
N LEU A 269 -15.62 -12.84 7.25
CA LEU A 269 -15.50 -14.31 7.24
C LEU A 269 -16.39 -14.96 8.31
N GLY A 270 -16.66 -14.27 9.43
CA GLY A 270 -17.62 -14.69 10.45
C GLY A 270 -17.15 -15.93 11.21
N VAL A 271 -15.88 -15.98 11.59
CA VAL A 271 -15.28 -17.09 12.32
C VAL A 271 -15.85 -17.22 13.75
N GLN A 272 -15.91 -18.44 14.25
CA GLN A 272 -16.35 -18.78 15.61
C GLN A 272 -15.30 -19.67 16.28
N SER A 273 -15.24 -19.62 17.60
CA SER A 273 -14.30 -20.46 18.37
C SER A 273 -14.54 -21.95 18.08
N GLY A 274 -13.44 -22.67 17.95
CA GLY A 274 -13.42 -24.09 17.60
C GLY A 274 -13.42 -24.37 16.08
N MET A 275 -13.60 -23.35 15.22
CA MET A 275 -13.48 -23.55 13.78
C MET A 275 -12.06 -23.82 13.34
N ARG A 276 -11.91 -24.65 12.30
CA ARG A 276 -10.66 -24.83 11.57
C ARG A 276 -10.62 -23.87 10.40
N VAL A 277 -9.65 -22.94 10.43
CA VAL A 277 -9.57 -21.80 9.51
C VAL A 277 -8.25 -21.79 8.75
N LEU A 278 -8.31 -21.45 7.46
CA LEU A 278 -7.14 -21.24 6.62
C LEU A 278 -7.02 -19.75 6.26
N ASP A 279 -5.84 -19.16 6.52
CA ASP A 279 -5.38 -17.91 5.89
C ASP A 279 -4.35 -18.24 4.82
N ALA A 280 -4.77 -18.19 3.55
CA ALA A 280 -4.04 -18.80 2.44
C ALA A 280 -2.87 -17.98 1.89
N CYS A 281 -2.78 -16.67 2.20
CA CYS A 281 -1.70 -15.77 1.79
C CYS A 281 -1.45 -14.76 2.93
N ALA A 282 -1.00 -15.28 4.07
CA ALA A 282 -1.10 -14.65 5.38
C ALA A 282 -0.21 -13.44 5.60
N ALA A 283 0.98 -13.39 4.95
CA ALA A 283 1.96 -12.35 5.28
C ALA A 283 1.52 -10.94 4.86
N PRO A 284 1.74 -9.95 5.74
CA PRO A 284 2.56 -9.95 6.96
C PRO A 284 1.83 -10.32 8.26
N GLY A 285 0.64 -10.93 8.23
CA GLY A 285 -0.06 -11.45 9.40
C GLY A 285 -1.14 -10.55 10.01
N GLY A 286 -1.45 -9.42 9.37
CA GLY A 286 -2.45 -8.49 9.89
C GLY A 286 -3.86 -9.09 9.93
N LYS A 287 -4.25 -9.82 8.90
CA LYS A 287 -5.56 -10.51 8.83
C LYS A 287 -5.57 -11.78 9.68
N THR A 288 -4.48 -12.55 9.67
CA THR A 288 -4.27 -13.71 10.56
C THR A 288 -4.48 -13.34 12.03
N ALA A 289 -3.79 -12.28 12.47
CA ALA A 289 -3.93 -11.79 13.84
C ALA A 289 -5.37 -11.35 14.15
N HIS A 290 -6.03 -10.66 13.22
CA HIS A 290 -7.41 -10.21 13.41
C HIS A 290 -8.39 -11.39 13.56
N LEU A 291 -8.23 -12.46 12.76
CA LEU A 291 -9.03 -13.69 12.93
C LEU A 291 -8.87 -14.26 14.36
N LEU A 292 -7.63 -14.33 14.86
CA LEU A 292 -7.32 -14.83 16.20
C LEU A 292 -7.75 -13.87 17.31
N GLU A 293 -7.85 -12.57 17.05
CA GLU A 293 -8.43 -11.60 17.99
C GLU A 293 -9.94 -11.81 18.18
N LEU A 294 -10.65 -12.27 17.14
CA LEU A 294 -12.10 -12.48 17.17
C LEU A 294 -12.51 -13.81 17.80
N ALA A 295 -11.74 -14.89 17.61
CA ALA A 295 -12.13 -16.23 18.05
C ALA A 295 -10.91 -17.11 18.34
N ASP A 296 -11.10 -18.16 19.15
CA ASP A 296 -10.10 -19.20 19.39
C ASP A 296 -10.21 -20.27 18.29
N LEU A 297 -9.22 -20.33 17.41
CA LEU A 297 -9.25 -21.08 16.16
C LEU A 297 -8.16 -22.16 16.10
N ASP A 298 -8.45 -23.26 15.38
CA ASP A 298 -7.41 -24.13 14.78
C ASP A 298 -7.04 -23.48 13.43
N LEU A 299 -5.97 -22.68 13.43
CA LEU A 299 -5.63 -21.84 12.30
C LEU A 299 -4.37 -22.31 11.58
N VAL A 300 -4.48 -22.49 10.26
CA VAL A 300 -3.34 -22.68 9.36
C VAL A 300 -3.12 -21.39 8.57
N ALA A 301 -1.93 -20.80 8.67
CA ALA A 301 -1.53 -19.63 7.91
C ALA A 301 -0.42 -20.00 6.92
N LEU A 302 -0.67 -19.75 5.64
CA LEU A 302 0.27 -20.03 4.55
C LEU A 302 0.84 -18.73 3.98
N ASP A 303 2.10 -18.74 3.63
CA ASP A 303 2.68 -17.80 2.67
C ASP A 303 3.78 -18.51 1.86
N ALA A 304 3.90 -18.19 0.59
CA ALA A 304 4.92 -18.79 -0.27
C ALA A 304 6.35 -18.34 0.09
N ASP A 305 6.48 -17.19 0.76
CA ASP A 305 7.77 -16.63 1.18
C ASP A 305 7.99 -16.85 2.68
N ALA A 306 8.94 -17.73 3.01
CA ALA A 306 9.29 -18.08 4.38
C ALA A 306 9.77 -16.85 5.20
N SER A 307 10.45 -15.90 4.57
CA SER A 307 10.92 -14.68 5.25
C SER A 307 9.77 -13.74 5.62
N ARG A 308 8.76 -13.67 4.79
CA ARG A 308 7.53 -12.94 5.07
C ARG A 308 6.70 -13.64 6.14
N LEU A 309 6.63 -14.98 6.10
CA LEU A 309 5.92 -15.79 7.08
C LEU A 309 6.53 -15.66 8.49
N ALA A 310 7.85 -15.52 8.61
CA ALA A 310 8.50 -15.27 9.89
C ALA A 310 7.98 -13.98 10.57
N ARG A 311 7.61 -12.96 9.80
CA ARG A 311 7.00 -11.72 10.33
C ARG A 311 5.60 -11.96 10.89
N VAL A 312 4.86 -12.93 10.34
CA VAL A 312 3.56 -13.35 10.90
C VAL A 312 3.77 -13.86 12.32
N GLY A 313 4.73 -14.78 12.52
CA GLY A 313 5.07 -15.31 13.85
C GLY A 313 5.43 -14.20 14.85
N GLN A 314 6.35 -13.31 14.49
CA GLN A 314 6.75 -12.17 15.32
C GLN A 314 5.56 -11.27 15.71
N ASN A 315 4.64 -11.02 14.77
CA ASN A 315 3.43 -10.24 15.06
C ASN A 315 2.49 -10.97 16.02
N LEU A 316 2.28 -12.27 15.83
CA LEU A 316 1.45 -13.08 16.71
C LEU A 316 2.03 -13.14 18.14
N GLU A 317 3.34 -13.30 18.28
CA GLU A 317 4.04 -13.25 19.58
C GLU A 317 3.82 -11.90 20.27
N ARG A 318 4.08 -10.77 19.59
CA ARG A 318 3.88 -9.43 20.13
C ARG A 318 2.42 -9.19 20.58
N LEU A 319 1.46 -9.69 19.81
CA LEU A 319 0.04 -9.56 20.11
C LEU A 319 -0.45 -10.52 21.19
N GLY A 320 0.35 -11.53 21.56
CA GLY A 320 -0.01 -12.58 22.51
C GLY A 320 -1.02 -13.58 21.93
N LEU A 321 -0.94 -13.83 20.61
CA LEU A 321 -1.84 -14.70 19.86
C LEU A 321 -1.17 -15.99 19.38
N ALA A 322 0.13 -16.17 19.64
CA ALA A 322 0.85 -17.39 19.34
C ALA A 322 0.36 -18.53 20.25
N SER A 323 0.00 -19.67 19.66
CA SER A 323 -0.45 -20.86 20.39
C SER A 323 -0.14 -22.13 19.60
N SER A 324 -0.29 -23.29 20.22
CA SER A 324 -0.15 -24.60 19.56
C SER A 324 -1.24 -24.88 18.50
N HIS A 325 -2.34 -24.13 18.53
CA HIS A 325 -3.43 -24.21 17.55
C HIS A 325 -3.21 -23.33 16.31
N VAL A 326 -2.07 -22.62 16.24
CA VAL A 326 -1.70 -21.78 15.10
C VAL A 326 -0.51 -22.37 14.39
N LYS A 327 -0.73 -22.88 13.18
CA LYS A 327 0.32 -23.48 12.33
C LYS A 327 0.73 -22.52 11.24
N LEU A 328 1.99 -22.11 11.22
CA LEU A 328 2.59 -21.30 10.15
C LEU A 328 3.32 -22.24 9.17
N THR A 329 2.99 -22.19 7.89
CA THR A 329 3.57 -23.08 6.88
C THR A 329 4.00 -22.31 5.64
N ALA A 330 5.29 -22.37 5.31
CA ALA A 330 5.83 -21.78 4.09
C ALA A 330 5.51 -22.71 2.90
N ALA A 331 4.50 -22.35 2.11
CA ALA A 331 4.05 -23.15 0.98
C ALA A 331 3.25 -22.33 -0.04
N ASP A 332 3.26 -22.76 -1.30
CA ASP A 332 2.38 -22.25 -2.35
C ASP A 332 0.96 -22.79 -2.14
N ALA A 333 0.01 -21.91 -1.84
CA ALA A 333 -1.39 -22.25 -1.57
C ALA A 333 -2.05 -23.07 -2.70
N SER A 334 -1.54 -22.95 -3.94
CA SER A 334 -2.03 -23.72 -5.09
C SER A 334 -1.54 -25.18 -5.13
N ARG A 335 -0.62 -25.58 -4.25
CA ARG A 335 0.01 -26.91 -4.23
C ARG A 335 -0.38 -27.68 -2.98
N LEU A 336 -1.59 -28.26 -2.97
CA LEU A 336 -2.19 -28.96 -1.83
C LEU A 336 -1.29 -30.07 -1.27
N ASP A 337 -0.58 -30.79 -2.15
CA ASP A 337 0.35 -31.85 -1.81
C ASP A 337 1.49 -31.44 -0.87
N THR A 338 1.77 -30.14 -0.78
CA THR A 338 2.90 -29.62 0.01
C THR A 338 2.52 -29.17 1.42
N TRP A 339 1.23 -28.97 1.72
CA TRP A 339 0.82 -28.38 2.98
C TRP A 339 -0.49 -28.91 3.58
N TRP A 340 -1.42 -29.44 2.76
CA TRP A 340 -2.73 -29.87 3.24
C TRP A 340 -2.67 -31.29 3.80
N ASP A 341 -3.21 -31.47 5.00
CA ASP A 341 -3.26 -32.74 5.72
C ASP A 341 -4.50 -33.60 5.39
N GLY A 342 -5.33 -33.18 4.44
CA GLY A 342 -6.56 -33.88 4.04
C GLY A 342 -7.79 -33.50 4.87
N GLN A 343 -7.65 -32.74 5.96
CA GLN A 343 -8.78 -32.29 6.77
C GLN A 343 -9.33 -30.97 6.23
N PRO A 344 -10.64 -30.89 5.93
CA PRO A 344 -11.23 -29.69 5.35
C PRO A 344 -11.39 -28.56 6.37
N PHE A 345 -11.45 -27.32 5.87
CA PHE A 345 -11.59 -26.09 6.66
C PHE A 345 -13.06 -25.64 6.74
N ASP A 346 -13.46 -25.10 7.90
CA ASP A 346 -14.76 -24.45 8.10
C ASP A 346 -14.83 -23.09 7.40
N ALA A 347 -13.69 -22.38 7.36
CA ALA A 347 -13.60 -21.08 6.70
C ALA A 347 -12.21 -20.87 6.09
N ILE A 348 -12.17 -20.19 4.94
CA ILE A 348 -10.95 -19.86 4.20
C ILE A 348 -10.92 -18.37 3.92
N LEU A 349 -9.87 -17.70 4.37
CA LEU A 349 -9.49 -16.37 3.93
C LEU A 349 -8.48 -16.49 2.77
N ALA A 350 -8.86 -16.02 1.60
CA ALA A 350 -8.04 -16.00 0.40
C ALA A 350 -7.69 -14.55 0.04
N ASP A 351 -6.76 -13.91 0.80
CA ASP A 351 -6.17 -12.60 0.49
C ASP A 351 -5.09 -12.78 -0.58
N VAL A 352 -5.55 -13.05 -1.81
CA VAL A 352 -4.70 -13.56 -2.88
C VAL A 352 -3.73 -12.52 -3.45
N PRO A 353 -2.56 -12.94 -3.97
CA PRO A 353 -1.64 -12.06 -4.68
C PRO A 353 -2.36 -11.32 -5.81
N CYS A 354 -2.14 -9.99 -5.89
CA CYS A 354 -2.75 -9.12 -6.90
C CYS A 354 -1.76 -8.05 -7.36
N THR A 355 -2.17 -7.17 -8.28
CA THR A 355 -1.35 -6.03 -8.70
C THR A 355 -1.09 -5.02 -7.58
N ALA A 356 -1.85 -5.08 -6.48
CA ALA A 356 -1.84 -4.14 -5.36
C ALA A 356 -2.17 -2.70 -5.80
N SER A 357 -3.00 -2.57 -6.82
CA SER A 357 -3.37 -1.28 -7.42
C SER A 357 -4.22 -0.38 -6.52
N GLY A 358 -4.83 -0.94 -5.48
CA GLY A 358 -5.62 -0.18 -4.52
C GLY A 358 -4.81 0.49 -3.41
N VAL A 359 -3.54 0.04 -3.18
CA VAL A 359 -2.68 0.52 -2.08
C VAL A 359 -1.52 1.40 -2.56
N VAL A 360 -1.60 1.93 -3.78
CA VAL A 360 -0.53 2.73 -4.41
C VAL A 360 -0.19 4.01 -3.64
N ARG A 361 -1.10 4.58 -2.87
CA ARG A 361 -0.79 5.73 -2.02
C ARG A 361 0.15 5.36 -0.85
N ARG A 362 0.16 4.08 -0.41
CA ARG A 362 1.11 3.54 0.58
C ARG A 362 2.42 3.11 -0.06
N HIS A 363 2.32 2.56 -1.27
CA HIS A 363 3.43 2.00 -2.04
C HIS A 363 3.44 2.63 -3.44
N PRO A 364 3.85 3.90 -3.58
CA PRO A 364 3.75 4.64 -4.84
C PRO A 364 4.68 4.11 -5.95
N ASP A 365 5.67 3.31 -5.60
CA ASP A 365 6.52 2.58 -6.54
C ASP A 365 5.75 1.52 -7.35
N ILE A 366 4.64 1.00 -6.84
CA ILE A 366 3.78 0.04 -7.55
C ILE A 366 3.33 0.59 -8.91
N LEU A 367 3.02 1.87 -9.00
CA LEU A 367 2.66 2.53 -10.27
C LEU A 367 3.70 2.30 -11.37
N TRP A 368 4.98 2.32 -11.00
CA TRP A 368 6.12 2.27 -11.91
C TRP A 368 6.69 0.85 -12.09
N LEU A 369 6.36 -0.06 -11.16
CA LEU A 369 6.76 -1.46 -11.19
C LEU A 369 5.80 -2.33 -12.00
N ARG A 370 4.52 -1.96 -12.08
CA ARG A 370 3.50 -2.76 -12.77
C ARG A 370 3.42 -2.46 -14.26
N ARG A 371 3.11 -3.51 -15.02
CA ARG A 371 2.80 -3.46 -16.44
C ARG A 371 1.36 -3.90 -16.67
N GLU A 372 0.74 -3.48 -17.75
CA GLU A 372 -0.66 -3.84 -18.07
C GLU A 372 -0.88 -5.36 -18.11
N ALA A 373 0.09 -6.12 -18.62
CA ALA A 373 0.04 -7.58 -18.69
C ALA A 373 0.01 -8.27 -17.31
N ASP A 374 0.42 -7.58 -16.26
CA ASP A 374 0.43 -8.15 -14.90
C ASP A 374 -0.98 -8.42 -14.40
N ILE A 375 -1.99 -7.63 -14.83
CA ILE A 375 -3.39 -7.84 -14.48
C ILE A 375 -3.86 -9.25 -14.89
N ALA A 376 -3.60 -9.62 -16.13
CA ALA A 376 -4.00 -10.95 -16.64
C ALA A 376 -3.19 -12.08 -15.96
N ARG A 377 -1.91 -11.86 -15.71
CA ARG A 377 -1.02 -12.82 -15.05
C ARG A 377 -1.44 -13.09 -13.60
N THR A 378 -1.72 -12.05 -12.82
CA THR A 378 -2.18 -12.21 -11.45
C THR A 378 -3.57 -12.79 -11.39
N ALA A 379 -4.50 -12.39 -12.26
CA ALA A 379 -5.83 -12.99 -12.36
C ALA A 379 -5.78 -14.51 -12.64
N ALA A 380 -4.87 -14.96 -13.51
CA ALA A 380 -4.67 -16.38 -13.75
C ALA A 380 -4.11 -17.13 -12.53
N LEU A 381 -3.17 -16.51 -11.78
CA LEU A 381 -2.63 -17.05 -10.53
C LEU A 381 -3.74 -17.15 -9.47
N GLN A 382 -4.57 -16.12 -9.32
CA GLN A 382 -5.70 -16.11 -8.40
C GLN A 382 -6.66 -17.28 -8.65
N ARG A 383 -7.00 -17.52 -9.92
CA ARG A 383 -7.83 -18.69 -10.31
C ARG A 383 -7.17 -20.02 -9.95
N LYS A 384 -5.86 -20.13 -10.13
CA LYS A 384 -5.10 -21.34 -9.76
C LYS A 384 -5.17 -21.59 -8.26
N ILE A 385 -5.00 -20.55 -7.44
CA ILE A 385 -5.10 -20.61 -5.98
C ILE A 385 -6.53 -21.00 -5.58
N VAL A 386 -7.56 -20.30 -6.06
CA VAL A 386 -8.96 -20.58 -5.75
C VAL A 386 -9.33 -22.02 -6.10
N LYS A 387 -8.88 -22.53 -7.26
CA LYS A 387 -9.12 -23.95 -7.68
C LYS A 387 -8.56 -24.97 -6.67
N ALA A 388 -7.43 -24.67 -6.06
CA ALA A 388 -6.85 -25.54 -5.03
C ALA A 388 -7.64 -25.41 -3.73
N LEU A 389 -7.86 -24.19 -3.26
CA LEU A 389 -8.48 -23.90 -1.98
C LEU A 389 -9.94 -24.36 -1.87
N TRP A 390 -10.72 -24.25 -2.96
CA TRP A 390 -12.11 -24.68 -2.98
C TRP A 390 -12.29 -26.17 -2.65
N LYS A 391 -11.30 -27.00 -2.98
CA LYS A 391 -11.28 -28.43 -2.68
C LYS A 391 -11.12 -28.70 -1.18
N THR A 392 -10.50 -27.78 -0.45
CA THR A 392 -10.21 -27.94 0.98
C THR A 392 -11.29 -27.35 1.87
N LEU A 393 -12.31 -26.69 1.30
CA LEU A 393 -13.42 -26.10 2.02
C LEU A 393 -14.51 -27.15 2.28
N LYS A 394 -15.02 -27.24 3.52
CA LYS A 394 -16.14 -28.09 3.89
C LYS A 394 -17.43 -27.68 3.14
N PRO A 395 -18.36 -28.59 2.86
CA PRO A 395 -19.75 -28.23 2.64
C PRO A 395 -20.29 -27.42 3.82
N GLY A 396 -21.01 -26.34 3.54
CA GLY A 396 -21.43 -25.36 4.56
C GLY A 396 -20.36 -24.35 4.98
N GLY A 397 -19.12 -24.53 4.55
CA GLY A 397 -18.00 -23.64 4.86
C GLY A 397 -18.06 -22.30 4.13
N ARG A 398 -17.29 -21.32 4.62
CA ARG A 398 -17.23 -19.97 4.06
C ARG A 398 -15.90 -19.70 3.39
N PHE A 399 -15.91 -19.04 2.24
CA PHE A 399 -14.75 -18.64 1.46
C PHE A 399 -14.78 -17.14 1.22
N LEU A 400 -13.84 -16.41 1.79
CA LEU A 400 -13.69 -14.97 1.57
C LEU A 400 -12.55 -14.72 0.61
N TYR A 401 -12.88 -14.24 -0.58
CA TYR A 401 -11.92 -13.77 -1.58
C TYR A 401 -11.64 -12.29 -1.37
N VAL A 402 -10.36 -11.92 -1.26
CA VAL A 402 -9.93 -10.54 -1.02
C VAL A 402 -8.78 -10.18 -1.95
N THR A 403 -8.81 -8.96 -2.49
CA THR A 403 -7.65 -8.33 -3.13
C THR A 403 -7.54 -6.86 -2.74
N CYS A 404 -6.32 -6.33 -2.68
CA CYS A 404 -6.06 -4.90 -2.61
C CYS A 404 -5.90 -4.28 -4.02
N SER A 405 -6.80 -4.65 -4.94
CA SER A 405 -6.83 -4.16 -6.32
C SER A 405 -8.05 -3.32 -6.60
N VAL A 406 -7.89 -2.32 -7.50
CA VAL A 406 -8.99 -1.56 -8.08
C VAL A 406 -9.33 -2.00 -9.50
N PHE A 407 -8.65 -3.02 -10.04
CA PHE A 407 -8.95 -3.54 -11.37
C PHE A 407 -10.04 -4.62 -11.31
N PRO A 408 -11.16 -4.46 -12.04
CA PRO A 408 -12.28 -5.42 -12.00
C PRO A 408 -11.87 -6.87 -12.36
N GLN A 409 -10.80 -7.04 -13.15
CA GLN A 409 -10.27 -8.35 -13.54
C GLN A 409 -9.72 -9.15 -12.35
N GLU A 410 -9.30 -8.47 -11.28
CA GLU A 410 -8.80 -9.04 -10.02
C GLU A 410 -9.86 -9.02 -8.90
N GLY A 411 -11.03 -8.45 -9.17
CA GLY A 411 -12.17 -8.31 -8.27
C GLY A 411 -13.42 -9.01 -8.81
N GLU A 412 -14.41 -8.23 -9.27
CA GLU A 412 -15.72 -8.75 -9.68
C GLU A 412 -15.65 -9.84 -10.76
N SER A 413 -14.71 -9.73 -11.72
CA SER A 413 -14.52 -10.77 -12.74
C SER A 413 -14.06 -12.11 -12.14
N GLN A 414 -13.37 -12.11 -11.01
CA GLN A 414 -13.01 -13.35 -10.30
C GLN A 414 -14.20 -13.90 -9.52
N ALA A 415 -14.95 -13.02 -8.87
CA ALA A 415 -16.16 -13.44 -8.15
C ALA A 415 -17.19 -14.09 -9.10
N GLN A 416 -17.43 -13.50 -10.25
CA GLN A 416 -18.28 -14.06 -11.28
C GLN A 416 -17.74 -15.41 -11.78
N TRP A 417 -16.44 -15.49 -12.06
CA TRP A 417 -15.81 -16.74 -12.48
C TRP A 417 -15.91 -17.85 -11.41
N ILE A 418 -15.85 -17.53 -10.10
CA ILE A 418 -16.05 -18.52 -9.03
C ILE A 418 -17.45 -19.11 -9.11
N LEU A 419 -18.50 -18.31 -9.30
CA LEU A 419 -19.86 -18.77 -9.44
C LEU A 419 -20.08 -19.64 -10.69
N GLU A 420 -19.43 -19.28 -11.79
CA GLU A 420 -19.48 -20.06 -13.03
C GLU A 420 -18.73 -21.40 -12.93
N GLN A 421 -17.62 -21.40 -12.17
CA GLN A 421 -16.77 -22.59 -12.04
C GLN A 421 -17.31 -23.60 -11.04
N TYR A 422 -18.01 -23.13 -10.00
CA TYR A 422 -18.48 -23.96 -8.87
C TYR A 422 -19.99 -23.83 -8.69
N PRO A 423 -20.78 -24.80 -9.17
CA PRO A 423 -22.24 -24.81 -9.00
C PRO A 423 -22.68 -24.87 -7.53
N ASP A 424 -21.79 -25.33 -6.63
CA ASP A 424 -21.99 -25.37 -5.19
C ASP A 424 -21.60 -24.07 -4.47
N ALA A 425 -21.16 -23.05 -5.21
CA ALA A 425 -20.87 -21.74 -4.64
C ALA A 425 -22.12 -20.84 -4.60
N VAL A 426 -22.40 -20.28 -3.44
CA VAL A 426 -23.42 -19.25 -3.26
C VAL A 426 -22.75 -17.98 -2.79
N ARG A 427 -22.94 -16.88 -3.51
CA ARG A 427 -22.42 -15.57 -3.11
C ARG A 427 -23.23 -15.04 -1.93
N LEU A 428 -22.55 -14.66 -0.88
CA LEU A 428 -23.11 -14.01 0.30
C LEU A 428 -22.86 -12.49 0.23
N ASP A 429 -23.52 -11.75 1.12
CA ASP A 429 -23.36 -10.31 1.22
C ASP A 429 -21.93 -9.92 1.64
N ALA A 430 -21.33 -9.02 0.86
CA ALA A 430 -20.02 -8.46 1.09
C ALA A 430 -19.90 -7.10 0.34
N PRO A 431 -19.00 -6.20 0.75
CA PRO A 431 -18.91 -4.86 0.19
C PRO A 431 -18.61 -4.79 -1.33
N GLY A 432 -18.04 -5.86 -1.92
CA GLY A 432 -17.58 -5.79 -3.31
C GLY A 432 -16.36 -4.88 -3.46
N GLN A 433 -16.39 -3.98 -4.44
CA GLN A 433 -15.30 -3.06 -4.71
C GLN A 433 -15.39 -1.81 -3.85
N LEU A 434 -14.39 -1.60 -3.00
CA LEU A 434 -14.14 -0.36 -2.29
C LEU A 434 -13.09 0.45 -3.06
N LEU A 435 -13.44 1.69 -3.43
CA LEU A 435 -12.53 2.64 -4.06
C LEU A 435 -12.07 3.68 -3.03
N PRO A 436 -10.80 4.16 -3.10
CA PRO A 436 -10.29 5.18 -2.19
C PRO A 436 -10.85 6.57 -2.54
N LEU A 437 -12.15 6.75 -2.37
CA LEU A 437 -12.83 8.00 -2.70
C LEU A 437 -12.86 8.95 -1.50
N PRO A 438 -12.64 10.25 -1.68
CA PRO A 438 -12.84 11.24 -0.64
C PRO A 438 -14.31 11.30 -0.24
N VAL A 439 -14.58 11.47 1.05
CA VAL A 439 -15.92 11.66 1.61
C VAL A 439 -15.96 13.05 2.24
N ASP A 440 -16.98 13.85 1.91
CA ASP A 440 -17.19 15.21 2.44
C ASP A 440 -15.95 16.12 2.37
N GLY A 441 -15.19 16.00 1.29
CA GLY A 441 -13.96 16.79 1.08
C GLY A 441 -12.75 16.30 1.88
N GLN A 442 -12.90 15.27 2.70
CA GLN A 442 -11.80 14.63 3.42
C GLN A 442 -11.17 13.50 2.61
N ALA A 443 -9.87 13.28 2.82
CA ALA A 443 -9.17 12.17 2.19
C ALA A 443 -9.82 10.83 2.55
N ALA A 444 -9.87 9.89 1.60
CA ALA A 444 -10.42 8.56 1.81
C ALA A 444 -9.83 7.89 3.06
N ALA A 445 -10.70 7.42 3.94
CA ALA A 445 -10.31 6.75 5.19
C ALA A 445 -9.64 5.39 4.95
N HIS A 446 -9.86 4.78 3.79
CA HIS A 446 -9.37 3.44 3.43
C HIS A 446 -8.74 3.41 2.03
N ASP A 447 -7.96 2.38 1.78
CA ASP A 447 -7.38 2.05 0.48
C ASP A 447 -8.39 1.33 -0.44
N GLY A 448 -7.99 1.04 -1.68
CA GLY A 448 -8.79 0.24 -2.59
C GLY A 448 -8.71 -1.24 -2.28
N PHE A 449 -9.88 -1.88 -2.08
CA PHE A 449 -10.00 -3.31 -1.82
C PHE A 449 -11.20 -3.89 -2.56
N PHE A 450 -11.16 -5.20 -2.78
CA PHE A 450 -12.31 -5.96 -3.24
C PHE A 450 -12.58 -7.14 -2.29
N PHE A 451 -13.85 -7.38 -1.99
CA PHE A 451 -14.31 -8.47 -1.13
C PHE A 451 -15.45 -9.23 -1.80
N ALA A 452 -15.35 -10.56 -1.85
CA ALA A 452 -16.45 -11.43 -2.22
C ALA A 452 -16.50 -12.63 -1.28
N LEU A 453 -17.62 -12.80 -0.62
CA LEU A 453 -17.88 -13.90 0.32
C LEU A 453 -18.76 -14.95 -0.33
N PHE A 454 -18.38 -16.22 -0.15
CA PHE A 454 -19.11 -17.36 -0.66
C PHE A 454 -19.36 -18.37 0.45
N ALA A 455 -20.51 -19.07 0.35
CA ALA A 455 -20.74 -20.32 1.06
C ALA A 455 -20.64 -21.48 0.05
N LYS A 456 -20.07 -22.60 0.48
CA LYS A 456 -20.10 -23.85 -0.27
C LYS A 456 -21.32 -24.65 0.17
N GLN A 457 -22.28 -24.88 -0.74
CA GLN A 457 -23.45 -25.69 -0.43
C GLN A 457 -23.10 -27.15 -0.18
N ALA A 458 -23.85 -27.82 0.69
CA ALA A 458 -23.81 -29.26 0.76
C ALA A 458 -24.37 -29.86 -0.55
N ALA A 459 -23.78 -30.96 -0.99
CA ALA A 459 -24.38 -31.72 -2.08
C ALA A 459 -25.83 -32.09 -1.66
N VAL A 460 -26.78 -31.71 -2.51
CA VAL A 460 -28.17 -32.17 -2.31
C VAL A 460 -28.17 -33.67 -2.60
N ASP A 461 -28.31 -34.50 -1.56
CA ASP A 461 -28.56 -35.92 -1.74
C ASP A 461 -29.86 -36.11 -2.48
N ASN A 462 -29.80 -36.28 -3.79
CA ASN A 462 -30.95 -36.65 -4.65
C ASN A 462 -31.39 -38.10 -4.43
N ASN A 463 -31.22 -38.66 -3.22
CA ASN A 463 -31.58 -40.04 -2.92
C ASN A 463 -32.99 -40.18 -2.28
N ASN A 464 -33.86 -39.19 -2.35
CA ASN A 464 -35.25 -39.30 -1.90
C ASN A 464 -36.27 -39.15 -3.06
N ALA A 465 -36.01 -39.84 -4.17
CA ALA A 465 -37.01 -40.03 -5.22
C ALA A 465 -37.03 -41.51 -5.63
N SER A 466 -37.64 -42.33 -4.79
CA SER A 466 -38.11 -43.67 -5.19
C SER A 466 -39.34 -44.05 -4.37
#